data_b3ef66044ed38f85b904b10f5d713313
#
_entry.id   b3ef66044ed38f85b904b10f5d713313
#
_cell.length_a   1.000
_cell.length_b   1.000
_cell.length_c   1.000
_cell.angle_alpha   90.00
_cell.angle_beta   90.00
_cell.angle_gamma   90.00
#
_symmetry.space_group_name_H-M   'P 1'
#
loop_
_entity.id
_entity.type
_entity.pdbx_description
1 polymer ?
#
loop_
_entity_poly.entity_id
_entity_poly.type
_entity_poly.pdbx_seq_one_letter_code
_entity_poly.pdbx_strand_id
1 'polypeptide(L)'
;MSEFTFLFRGRDATASPEQMQKTMEKWMAWFKDLAANGHIKYPGHPLQATGKVVQGKQKIVHDGPYAETKDVVNGFTLIEARDITQAVELSKGCPILEIGGSVEVRPVQILSM
;
A
#
# COMPACT_ATOMS: atom_id res chain seq x y z
N MET A 1 -14.86 -11.42 9.65
CA MET A 1 -14.28 -10.14 9.21
C MET A 1 -14.19 -10.10 7.70
N SER A 2 -14.14 -8.92 7.12
CA SER A 2 -14.02 -8.75 5.68
C SER A 2 -12.59 -8.39 5.31
N GLU A 3 -12.23 -8.65 4.05
CA GLU A 3 -10.90 -8.32 3.54
C GLU A 3 -10.89 -6.97 2.85
N PHE A 4 -9.80 -6.25 3.06
CA PHE A 4 -9.55 -4.97 2.42
C PHE A 4 -8.11 -4.94 1.91
N THR A 5 -7.87 -4.17 0.87
CA THR A 5 -6.53 -3.90 0.38
C THR A 5 -6.16 -2.47 0.72
N PHE A 6 -4.96 -2.30 1.27
CA PHE A 6 -4.33 -0.99 1.38
C PHE A 6 -3.39 -0.82 0.19
N LEU A 7 -3.60 0.24 -0.57
CA LEU A 7 -2.71 0.62 -1.67
C LEU A 7 -1.98 1.90 -1.25
N PHE A 8 -0.67 1.83 -1.22
CA PHE A 8 0.15 2.95 -0.73
C PHE A 8 0.68 3.77 -1.90
N ARG A 9 0.49 5.09 -1.83
CA ARG A 9 1.00 6.03 -2.82
C ARG A 9 1.83 7.10 -2.12
N GLY A 10 2.94 7.44 -2.72
CA GLY A 10 3.86 8.44 -2.20
C GLY A 10 5.26 7.88 -2.02
N ARG A 11 6.24 8.76 -2.16
CA ARG A 11 7.63 8.40 -1.99
C ARG A 11 8.41 9.65 -1.65
N ASP A 12 9.30 9.56 -0.67
CA ASP A 12 10.21 10.63 -0.34
C ASP A 12 11.56 10.34 -0.99
N ALA A 13 11.77 10.93 -2.18
CA ALA A 13 13.01 10.75 -2.94
C ALA A 13 14.19 11.50 -2.32
N THR A 14 13.92 12.40 -1.37
CA THR A 14 14.95 13.24 -0.74
C THR A 14 15.39 12.71 0.62
N ALA A 15 14.81 11.61 1.08
CA ALA A 15 15.12 11.05 2.39
C ALA A 15 16.58 10.59 2.46
N SER A 16 17.27 10.91 3.55
CA SER A 16 18.60 10.39 3.85
C SER A 16 18.50 8.91 4.26
N PRO A 17 19.61 8.14 4.20
CA PRO A 17 19.61 6.77 4.70
C PRO A 17 19.13 6.66 6.15
N GLU A 18 19.49 7.63 6.99
CA GLU A 18 19.03 7.69 8.39
C GLU A 18 17.52 7.85 8.49
N GLN A 19 16.95 8.74 7.68
CA GLN A 19 15.50 8.96 7.62
C GLN A 19 14.78 7.73 7.10
N MET A 20 15.34 7.07 6.09
CA MET A 20 14.79 5.82 5.55
C MET A 20 14.74 4.73 6.61
N GLN A 21 15.79 4.62 7.44
CA GLN A 21 15.84 3.63 8.51
C GLN A 21 14.78 3.92 9.56
N LYS A 22 14.63 5.17 9.97
CA LYS A 22 13.61 5.58 10.94
C LYS A 22 12.20 5.32 10.41
N THR A 23 11.97 5.61 9.14
CA THR A 23 10.71 5.34 8.48
C THR A 23 10.41 3.84 8.47
N MET A 24 11.41 3.02 8.13
CA MET A 24 11.26 1.57 8.14
C MET A 24 10.88 1.05 9.52
N GLU A 25 11.50 1.59 10.58
CA GLU A 25 11.16 1.22 11.94
C GLU A 25 9.70 1.53 12.27
N LYS A 26 9.19 2.69 11.80
CA LYS A 26 7.78 3.05 11.99
C LYS A 26 6.84 2.11 11.23
N TRP A 27 7.20 1.74 10.00
CA TRP A 27 6.43 0.77 9.22
C TRP A 27 6.36 -0.58 9.93
N MET A 28 7.49 -1.06 10.42
CA MET A 28 7.55 -2.34 11.14
C MET A 28 6.71 -2.30 12.42
N ALA A 29 6.74 -1.19 13.14
CA ALA A 29 5.92 -1.02 14.34
C ALA A 29 4.42 -1.03 14.01
N TRP A 30 4.02 -0.37 12.94
CA TRP A 30 2.63 -0.34 12.49
C TRP A 30 2.15 -1.74 12.07
N PHE A 31 2.96 -2.45 11.27
CA PHE A 31 2.63 -3.82 10.87
C PHE A 31 2.55 -4.77 12.08
N LYS A 32 3.45 -4.62 13.02
CA LYS A 32 3.45 -5.43 14.24
C LYS A 32 2.18 -5.22 15.05
N ASP A 33 1.74 -3.99 15.16
CA ASP A 33 0.50 -3.65 15.85
C ASP A 33 -0.72 -4.24 15.14
N LEU A 34 -0.80 -4.09 13.83
CA LEU A 34 -1.88 -4.68 13.03
C LEU A 34 -1.91 -6.19 13.18
N ALA A 35 -0.75 -6.84 13.12
CA ALA A 35 -0.63 -8.29 13.25
C ALA A 35 -1.04 -8.76 14.65
N ALA A 36 -0.62 -8.05 15.68
CA ALA A 36 -0.94 -8.40 17.07
C ALA A 36 -2.45 -8.37 17.33
N ASN A 37 -3.19 -7.53 16.60
CA ASN A 37 -4.64 -7.39 16.72
C ASN A 37 -5.41 -8.21 15.67
N GLY A 38 -4.72 -9.08 14.93
CA GLY A 38 -5.34 -9.99 13.99
C GLY A 38 -5.80 -9.36 12.68
N HIS A 39 -5.24 -8.22 12.31
CA HIS A 39 -5.68 -7.48 11.12
C HIS A 39 -4.86 -7.75 9.85
N ILE A 40 -3.72 -8.42 9.95
CA ILE A 40 -2.92 -8.71 8.75
C ILE A 40 -3.38 -10.04 8.13
N LYS A 41 -3.81 -9.98 6.87
CA LYS A 41 -4.04 -11.16 6.05
C LYS A 41 -2.76 -11.52 5.28
N TYR A 42 -2.15 -10.53 4.66
CA TYR A 42 -0.90 -10.67 3.92
C TYR A 42 -0.20 -9.31 3.95
N PRO A 43 1.01 -9.22 4.50
CA PRO A 43 1.68 -7.93 4.64
C PRO A 43 2.05 -7.29 3.31
N GLY A 44 2.17 -8.09 2.23
CA GLY A 44 2.56 -7.56 0.94
C GLY A 44 4.01 -7.13 0.89
N HIS A 45 4.32 -6.31 -0.10
CA HIS A 45 5.68 -5.82 -0.33
C HIS A 45 5.65 -4.43 -0.93
N PRO A 46 6.70 -3.63 -0.71
CA PRO A 46 6.89 -2.42 -1.51
C PRO A 46 7.19 -2.83 -2.96
N LEU A 47 6.87 -1.94 -3.88
CA LEU A 47 7.09 -2.16 -5.31
C LEU A 47 8.23 -1.27 -5.79
N GLN A 48 9.01 -1.78 -6.74
CA GLN A 48 10.05 -0.97 -7.37
C GLN A 48 9.41 0.11 -8.25
N ALA A 49 10.16 1.16 -8.52
CA ALA A 49 9.66 2.31 -9.26
C ALA A 49 9.53 2.05 -10.78
N THR A 50 10.09 0.95 -11.26
CA THR A 50 10.06 0.59 -12.68
C THR A 50 8.96 -0.43 -12.96
N GLY A 51 8.52 -0.49 -14.20
CA GLY A 51 7.55 -1.48 -14.62
C GLY A 51 7.13 -1.32 -16.07
N LYS A 52 6.17 -2.11 -16.48
CA LYS A 52 5.61 -2.07 -17.83
C LYS A 52 4.10 -2.04 -17.72
N VAL A 53 3.47 -1.42 -18.71
CA VAL A 53 2.01 -1.40 -18.85
C VAL A 53 1.65 -2.04 -20.18
N VAL A 54 0.75 -3.02 -20.15
CA VAL A 54 0.17 -3.62 -21.36
C VAL A 54 -1.24 -3.09 -21.51
N GLN A 55 -1.57 -2.49 -22.64
CA GLN A 55 -2.78 -1.71 -22.78
C GLN A 55 -3.56 -2.11 -24.05
N GLY A 56 -4.88 -2.23 -23.85
CA GLY A 56 -5.85 -2.34 -24.93
C GLY A 56 -5.89 -3.70 -25.62
N LYS A 57 -6.80 -3.80 -26.59
CA LYS A 57 -6.99 -5.05 -27.34
C LYS A 57 -5.78 -5.43 -28.17
N GLN A 58 -5.00 -4.45 -28.57
CA GLN A 58 -3.79 -4.65 -29.37
C GLN A 58 -2.58 -5.02 -28.51
N LYS A 59 -2.75 -5.00 -27.17
CA LYS A 59 -1.71 -5.40 -26.21
C LYS A 59 -0.42 -4.60 -26.37
N ILE A 60 -0.58 -3.29 -26.54
CA ILE A 60 0.56 -2.38 -26.70
C ILE A 60 1.29 -2.27 -25.35
N VAL A 61 2.60 -2.41 -25.37
CA VAL A 61 3.45 -2.35 -24.17
C VAL A 61 4.09 -0.97 -24.07
N HIS A 62 3.93 -0.35 -22.91
CA HIS A 62 4.55 0.93 -22.59
C HIS A 62 5.44 0.76 -21.37
N ASP A 63 6.41 1.66 -21.25
CA ASP A 63 7.14 1.77 -19.99
C ASP A 63 6.20 2.31 -18.93
N GLY A 64 6.31 1.78 -17.72
CA GLY A 64 5.50 2.18 -16.57
C GLY A 64 6.38 2.59 -15.41
N PRO A 65 5.76 2.90 -14.32
CA PRO A 65 4.34 2.73 -13.94
C PRO A 65 3.36 3.59 -14.73
N TYR A 66 2.09 3.24 -14.66
CA TYR A 66 1.01 3.83 -15.46
C TYR A 66 0.71 5.29 -15.13
N ALA A 67 0.95 5.74 -13.94
CA ALA A 67 0.50 7.04 -13.44
C ALA A 67 1.66 8.00 -13.22
N GLU A 68 1.34 9.27 -13.01
CA GLU A 68 2.32 10.26 -12.55
C GLU A 68 2.89 9.83 -11.20
N THR A 69 4.10 10.30 -10.88
CA THR A 69 4.85 9.87 -9.68
C THR A 69 4.01 9.89 -8.40
N LYS A 70 3.22 10.93 -8.19
CA LYS A 70 2.39 11.07 -7.00
C LYS A 70 1.27 10.03 -6.89
N ASP A 71 0.84 9.47 -8.03
CA ASP A 71 -0.30 8.56 -8.11
C ASP A 71 0.12 7.10 -8.28
N VAL A 72 1.41 6.84 -8.30
CA VAL A 72 1.94 5.48 -8.46
C VAL A 72 1.73 4.68 -7.20
N VAL A 73 1.21 3.47 -7.35
CA VAL A 73 1.09 2.51 -6.24
C VAL A 73 2.49 1.98 -5.94
N ASN A 74 2.97 2.24 -4.73
CA ASN A 74 4.33 1.86 -4.30
C ASN A 74 4.36 0.65 -3.39
N GLY A 75 3.21 0.08 -3.06
CA GLY A 75 3.12 -1.10 -2.23
C GLY A 75 1.68 -1.44 -1.92
N PHE A 76 1.48 -2.59 -1.31
CA PHE A 76 0.15 -3.07 -0.96
C PHE A 76 0.20 -3.96 0.27
N THR A 77 -0.92 -4.01 1.00
CA THR A 77 -1.12 -4.93 2.13
C THR A 77 -2.56 -5.40 2.11
N LEU A 78 -2.78 -6.69 2.35
CA LEU A 78 -4.12 -7.24 2.55
C LEU A 78 -4.40 -7.31 4.04
N ILE A 79 -5.55 -6.77 4.45
CA ILE A 79 -5.95 -6.75 5.85
C ILE A 79 -7.33 -7.36 6.03
N GLU A 80 -7.65 -7.67 7.27
CA GLU A 80 -8.98 -8.07 7.69
C GLU A 80 -9.49 -7.06 8.71
N ALA A 81 -10.71 -6.60 8.52
CA ALA A 81 -11.35 -5.67 9.43
C ALA A 81 -12.85 -5.95 9.47
N ARG A 82 -13.50 -5.45 10.50
CA ARG A 82 -14.93 -5.61 10.72
C ARG A 82 -15.75 -4.99 9.59
N ASP A 83 -15.36 -3.81 9.17
CA ASP A 83 -15.99 -3.02 8.13
C ASP A 83 -15.01 -1.99 7.58
N ILE A 84 -15.43 -1.23 6.56
CA ILE A 84 -14.56 -0.23 5.94
C ILE A 84 -14.22 0.91 6.91
N THR A 85 -15.09 1.23 7.83
CA THR A 85 -14.81 2.27 8.82
C THR A 85 -13.63 1.89 9.69
N GLN A 86 -13.59 0.64 10.15
CA GLN A 86 -12.45 0.14 10.91
C GLN A 86 -11.17 0.11 10.05
N ALA A 87 -11.29 -0.36 8.80
CA ALA A 87 -10.15 -0.42 7.88
C ALA A 87 -9.54 0.98 7.68
N VAL A 88 -10.38 2.00 7.51
CA VAL A 88 -9.93 3.38 7.38
C VAL A 88 -9.23 3.86 8.66
N GLU A 89 -9.78 3.56 9.83
CA GLU A 89 -9.14 3.93 11.10
C GLU A 89 -7.76 3.27 11.23
N LEU A 90 -7.63 2.00 10.86
CA LEU A 90 -6.35 1.30 10.88
C LEU A 90 -5.33 1.94 9.94
N SER A 91 -5.78 2.41 8.78
CA SER A 91 -4.90 3.03 7.79
C SER A 91 -4.28 4.34 8.26
N LYS A 92 -4.94 5.03 9.20
CA LYS A 92 -4.46 6.32 9.70
C LYS A 92 -3.13 6.23 10.44
N GLY A 93 -2.75 5.05 10.88
CA GLY A 93 -1.44 4.83 11.51
C GLY A 93 -0.30 4.62 10.54
N CYS A 94 -0.56 4.62 9.24
CA CYS A 94 0.46 4.32 8.24
C CYS A 94 1.49 5.46 8.12
N PRO A 95 2.78 5.14 8.20
CA PRO A 95 3.83 6.17 8.11
C PRO A 95 3.89 6.92 6.78
N ILE A 96 3.29 6.37 5.70
CA ILE A 96 3.30 7.05 4.41
C ILE A 96 2.56 8.40 4.46
N LEU A 97 1.63 8.55 5.40
CA LEU A 97 0.90 9.80 5.57
C LEU A 97 1.80 10.92 6.06
N GLU A 98 2.87 10.60 6.78
CA GLU A 98 3.81 11.59 7.31
C GLU A 98 4.62 12.28 6.20
N ILE A 99 4.79 11.64 5.05
CA ILE A 99 5.51 12.21 3.91
C ILE A 99 4.56 12.76 2.85
N GLY A 100 3.29 12.96 3.22
CA GLY A 100 2.29 13.47 2.29
C GLY A 100 1.72 12.46 1.32
N GLY A 101 1.99 11.17 1.56
CA GLY A 101 1.42 10.10 0.76
C GLY A 101 -0.02 9.79 1.14
N SER A 102 -0.55 8.73 0.56
CA SER A 102 -1.93 8.32 0.80
C SER A 102 -2.06 6.80 0.89
N VAL A 103 -3.11 6.37 1.56
CA VAL A 103 -3.53 4.96 1.58
C VAL A 103 -4.91 4.89 0.96
N GLU A 104 -5.03 4.18 -0.14
CA GLU A 104 -6.34 3.87 -0.70
C GLU A 104 -6.83 2.58 -0.06
N VAL A 105 -8.04 2.60 0.48
CA VAL A 105 -8.64 1.46 1.17
C VAL A 105 -9.73 0.89 0.28
N ARG A 106 -9.55 -0.35 -0.18
CA ARG A 106 -10.48 -0.98 -1.13
C ARG A 106 -11.01 -2.30 -0.57
N PRO A 107 -12.33 -2.47 -0.47
CA PRO A 107 -12.88 -3.79 -0.16
C PRO A 107 -12.46 -4.80 -1.22
N VAL A 108 -12.08 -6.00 -0.78
CA VAL A 108 -11.75 -7.09 -1.67
C VAL A 108 -13.04 -7.84 -2.00
N GLN A 109 -13.28 -8.06 -3.27
CA GLN A 109 -14.39 -8.89 -3.71
C GLN A 109 -13.93 -10.33 -3.77
N ILE A 110 -14.45 -11.16 -2.88
CA ILE A 110 -14.12 -12.58 -2.85
C ILE A 110 -14.91 -13.29 -3.93
N LEU A 111 -14.18 -13.97 -4.82
CA LEU A 111 -14.80 -14.74 -5.88
C LEU A 111 -14.86 -16.21 -5.51
N SER A 112 -16.02 -16.80 -5.68
CA SER A 112 -16.22 -18.25 -5.54
C SER A 112 -15.87 -18.90 -6.86
N MET A 113 -14.75 -19.61 -6.89
CA MET A 113 -14.25 -20.23 -8.10
C MET A 113 -14.20 -21.75 -7.98
#